data_28bd76298c1f9810a1514dd61b2c9dfd
#
_entry.id   28bd76298c1f9810a1514dd61b2c9dfd
#
_cell.length_a   1.000
_cell.length_b   1.000
_cell.length_c   1.000
_cell.angle_alpha   90.00
_cell.angle_beta   90.00
_cell.angle_gamma   90.00
#
_symmetry.space_group_name_H-M   'P 1'
#
loop_
_entity.id
_entity.type
_entity.pdbx_description
1 polymer ?
#
loop_
_entity_poly.entity_id
_entity_poly.type
_entity_poly.pdbx_seq_one_letter_code
_entity_poly.pdbx_strand_id
1 'polypeptide(L)'
;VIFPVAPGLRLALLSFILPLAALAAEPAGKIGVALYGGNGHQLRPEKFASHPHARLVAVAQIRSEKLPVGVRRYAALAEILADREVGIVVLCSPRRAEQARDAIRCLEAGKHVYAEKPSALTEPELEAILGAARRSGREFREMAGTVFAAPYAAVRQLVREGAVGEVVQVFVQKSYRYGAARPQDEAIDGGLFLQAGIHAARLVEHAGGVRLRSLTAQETGFGKPDSERGDGKIAASAQGTLENGGLVTLVINYLNPGAPGLPHGNETLRIFGTRGFIESVDGGARSRLVLRDRVVGPLDRTPGPDYFDAFAAHLATGAPMPLTSEEELHPLRVLLRAKTALRPADAAAAR
;
A
#
# COMPACT_ATOMS: atom_id res chain seq x y z
N VAL A 1 -73.98 41.21 -22.19
CA VAL A 1 -72.92 41.49 -23.20
C VAL A 1 -71.84 40.51 -22.98
N ILE A 2 -71.78 39.51 -23.86
CA ILE A 2 -70.75 38.41 -23.81
C ILE A 2 -69.77 38.68 -24.93
N PHE A 3 -68.49 38.83 -24.60
CA PHE A 3 -67.43 38.91 -25.59
C PHE A 3 -66.78 37.54 -25.80
N PRO A 4 -66.50 37.11 -27.05
CA PRO A 4 -65.83 35.80 -27.30
C PRO A 4 -64.34 35.87 -27.10
N VAL A 5 -63.78 34.80 -26.52
CA VAL A 5 -62.39 34.58 -26.32
C VAL A 5 -61.80 33.90 -27.59
N ALA A 6 -60.73 34.45 -28.13
CA ALA A 6 -60.02 33.92 -29.28
C ALA A 6 -59.14 32.67 -28.91
N PRO A 7 -59.01 31.70 -29.79
CA PRO A 7 -58.20 30.50 -29.53
C PRO A 7 -56.69 30.77 -29.58
N GLY A 8 -56.02 30.46 -28.51
CA GLY A 8 -54.54 30.57 -28.36
C GLY A 8 -53.76 29.58 -29.23
N LEU A 9 -52.78 30.10 -29.93
CA LEU A 9 -51.82 29.43 -30.76
C LEU A 9 -50.92 28.53 -29.88
N ARG A 10 -51.04 27.21 -30.01
CA ARG A 10 -50.11 26.25 -29.35
C ARG A 10 -48.83 26.14 -30.17
N LEU A 11 -47.77 26.73 -29.70
CA LEU A 11 -46.43 26.53 -30.22
C LEU A 11 -45.92 25.13 -29.72
N ALA A 12 -45.82 24.17 -30.63
CA ALA A 12 -45.20 22.89 -30.39
C ALA A 12 -43.67 23.04 -30.42
N LEU A 13 -43.03 22.98 -29.24
CA LEU A 13 -41.55 22.83 -29.17
C LEU A 13 -41.20 21.40 -29.56
N LEU A 14 -40.67 21.22 -30.78
CA LEU A 14 -39.98 20.00 -31.16
C LEU A 14 -38.60 20.01 -30.51
N SER A 15 -38.47 19.25 -29.44
CA SER A 15 -37.14 18.93 -28.84
C SER A 15 -36.41 17.94 -29.76
N PHE A 16 -35.44 18.40 -30.52
CA PHE A 16 -34.48 17.56 -31.22
C PHE A 16 -33.54 16.95 -30.17
N ILE A 17 -33.78 15.71 -29.75
CA ILE A 17 -32.84 14.89 -29.02
C ILE A 17 -31.90 14.33 -30.08
N LEU A 18 -30.73 14.98 -30.25
CA LEU A 18 -29.62 14.37 -30.98
C LEU A 18 -29.13 13.16 -30.18
N PRO A 19 -29.04 11.96 -30.76
CA PRO A 19 -28.39 10.84 -30.09
C PRO A 19 -26.93 11.22 -29.91
N LEU A 20 -26.48 11.30 -28.65
CA LEU A 20 -25.06 11.34 -28.29
C LEU A 20 -24.49 9.99 -28.75
N ALA A 21 -23.91 9.96 -29.95
CA ALA A 21 -23.13 8.82 -30.39
C ALA A 21 -22.01 8.64 -29.36
N ALA A 22 -22.10 7.59 -28.55
CA ALA A 22 -20.98 7.13 -27.76
C ALA A 22 -19.83 6.85 -28.75
N LEU A 23 -18.88 7.77 -28.86
CA LEU A 23 -17.60 7.45 -29.48
C LEU A 23 -17.08 6.24 -28.71
N ALA A 24 -17.09 5.08 -29.35
CA ALA A 24 -16.32 3.93 -28.90
C ALA A 24 -14.88 4.44 -28.78
N ALA A 25 -14.39 4.54 -27.54
CA ALA A 25 -13.00 4.89 -27.29
C ALA A 25 -12.16 3.85 -28.04
N GLU A 26 -11.30 4.31 -28.94
CA GLU A 26 -10.24 3.48 -29.51
C GLU A 26 -9.59 2.70 -28.36
N PRO A 27 -9.20 1.42 -28.53
CA PRO A 27 -8.57 0.68 -27.46
C PRO A 27 -7.37 1.47 -26.97
N ALA A 28 -7.46 2.04 -25.80
CA ALA A 28 -6.45 2.91 -25.22
C ALA A 28 -5.12 2.15 -25.25
N GLY A 29 -4.14 2.68 -25.96
CA GLY A 29 -2.82 2.06 -26.07
C GLY A 29 -2.26 1.83 -24.66
N LYS A 30 -1.43 0.79 -24.46
CA LYS A 30 -0.83 0.47 -23.15
C LYS A 30 -0.16 1.71 -22.55
N ILE A 31 -0.43 1.99 -21.29
CA ILE A 31 0.13 3.12 -20.56
C ILE A 31 1.65 2.93 -20.42
N GLY A 32 2.42 3.93 -20.77
CA GLY A 32 3.88 3.91 -20.61
C GLY A 32 4.27 3.98 -19.14
N VAL A 33 5.13 3.06 -18.72
CA VAL A 33 5.61 2.95 -17.33
C VAL A 33 7.10 3.25 -17.29
N ALA A 34 7.52 4.03 -16.30
CA ALA A 34 8.92 4.19 -15.95
C ALA A 34 9.20 3.60 -14.57
N LEU A 35 10.37 2.92 -14.42
CA LEU A 35 10.87 2.45 -13.12
C LEU A 35 11.96 3.42 -12.64
N TYR A 36 11.78 3.99 -11.47
CA TYR A 36 12.77 4.88 -10.85
C TYR A 36 13.25 4.35 -9.51
N GLY A 37 14.58 4.21 -9.37
CA GLY A 37 15.23 3.76 -8.16
C GLY A 37 15.06 2.26 -7.88
N GLY A 38 15.79 1.75 -6.89
CA GLY A 38 15.80 0.33 -6.55
C GLY A 38 15.77 0.06 -5.05
N ASN A 39 15.38 1.04 -4.24
CA ASN A 39 15.28 0.88 -2.80
C ASN A 39 13.91 0.29 -2.42
N GLY A 40 13.86 -1.01 -2.14
CA GLY A 40 12.66 -1.77 -1.76
C GLY A 40 12.17 -2.70 -2.88
N HIS A 41 10.85 -2.76 -3.07
CA HIS A 41 10.17 -3.74 -3.93
C HIS A 41 9.94 -3.21 -5.36
N GLN A 42 10.99 -2.71 -6.02
CA GLN A 42 10.86 -2.26 -7.41
C GLN A 42 10.34 -3.39 -8.31
N LEU A 43 9.41 -3.06 -9.21
CA LEU A 43 8.89 -4.01 -10.18
C LEU A 43 9.98 -4.45 -11.15
N ARG A 44 9.91 -5.70 -11.57
CA ARG A 44 10.86 -6.25 -12.54
C ARG A 44 10.45 -5.88 -13.96
N PRO A 45 11.40 -5.57 -14.87
CA PRO A 45 11.11 -5.27 -16.27
C PRO A 45 10.27 -6.34 -16.98
N GLU A 46 10.48 -7.62 -16.63
CA GLU A 46 9.78 -8.77 -17.23
C GLU A 46 8.27 -8.75 -16.98
N LYS A 47 7.81 -8.10 -15.89
CA LYS A 47 6.38 -7.94 -15.59
C LYS A 47 5.62 -7.28 -16.75
N PHE A 48 6.28 -6.45 -17.52
CA PHE A 48 5.66 -5.65 -18.59
C PHE A 48 5.65 -6.34 -19.97
N ALA A 49 6.33 -7.47 -20.14
CA ALA A 49 6.47 -8.15 -21.43
C ALA A 49 5.11 -8.48 -22.06
N SER A 50 4.16 -8.96 -21.29
CA SER A 50 2.81 -9.33 -21.73
C SER A 50 1.69 -8.61 -20.95
N HIS A 51 2.01 -7.55 -20.20
CA HIS A 51 1.02 -6.86 -19.39
C HIS A 51 -0.08 -6.24 -20.28
N PRO A 52 -1.38 -6.44 -20.00
CA PRO A 52 -2.46 -6.03 -20.87
C PRO A 52 -2.59 -4.50 -21.00
N HIS A 53 -2.36 -3.76 -19.91
CA HIS A 53 -2.64 -2.32 -19.82
C HIS A 53 -1.41 -1.43 -19.70
N ALA A 54 -0.21 -2.00 -19.53
CA ALA A 54 1.02 -1.24 -19.30
C ALA A 54 2.17 -1.75 -20.16
N ARG A 55 3.10 -0.85 -20.53
CA ARG A 55 4.35 -1.18 -21.20
C ARG A 55 5.52 -0.44 -20.55
N LEU A 56 6.64 -1.09 -20.37
CA LEU A 56 7.85 -0.43 -19.87
C LEU A 56 8.43 0.45 -20.98
N VAL A 57 8.67 1.72 -20.69
CA VAL A 57 9.23 2.68 -21.68
C VAL A 57 10.54 3.30 -21.21
N ALA A 58 10.76 3.42 -19.91
CA ALA A 58 11.95 4.04 -19.37
C ALA A 58 12.35 3.45 -18.01
N VAL A 59 13.61 3.59 -17.67
CA VAL A 59 14.16 3.26 -16.35
C VAL A 59 15.23 4.28 -15.97
N ALA A 60 15.37 4.54 -14.65
CA ALA A 60 16.52 5.26 -14.12
C ALA A 60 16.88 4.73 -12.71
N GLN A 61 18.17 4.68 -12.41
CA GLN A 61 18.72 4.27 -11.11
C GLN A 61 18.24 2.89 -10.63
N ILE A 62 17.97 1.96 -11.56
CA ILE A 62 17.68 0.56 -11.26
C ILE A 62 18.91 -0.33 -11.54
N ARG A 63 18.99 -1.47 -10.86
CA ARG A 63 20.11 -2.42 -10.99
C ARG A 63 19.98 -3.41 -12.15
N SER A 64 18.87 -3.38 -12.90
CA SER A 64 18.68 -4.34 -14.00
C SER A 64 19.66 -4.07 -15.15
N GLU A 65 20.47 -5.05 -15.52
CA GLU A 65 21.40 -4.97 -16.64
C GLU A 65 20.70 -5.24 -17.98
N LYS A 66 19.70 -6.13 -17.97
CA LYS A 66 18.95 -6.51 -19.18
C LYS A 66 17.60 -5.76 -19.22
N LEU A 67 17.42 -5.01 -20.27
CA LEU A 67 16.16 -4.30 -20.53
C LEU A 67 15.57 -4.77 -21.86
N PRO A 68 14.24 -4.78 -21.98
CA PRO A 68 13.58 -5.01 -23.27
C PRO A 68 14.02 -3.99 -24.32
N VAL A 69 13.99 -4.39 -25.59
CA VAL A 69 14.31 -3.50 -26.71
C VAL A 69 13.38 -2.29 -26.70
N GLY A 70 13.93 -1.10 -26.92
CA GLY A 70 13.20 0.17 -26.95
C GLY A 70 12.98 0.83 -25.60
N VAL A 71 13.39 0.22 -24.49
CA VAL A 71 13.34 0.85 -23.16
C VAL A 71 14.50 1.83 -23.00
N ARG A 72 14.19 3.08 -22.71
CA ARG A 72 15.19 4.14 -22.50
C ARG A 72 15.80 4.05 -21.10
N ARG A 73 17.08 4.24 -21.00
CA ARG A 73 17.78 4.35 -19.72
C ARG A 73 18.16 5.81 -19.50
N TYR A 74 17.61 6.40 -18.45
CA TYR A 74 17.90 7.76 -18.01
C TYR A 74 18.82 7.77 -16.79
N ALA A 75 19.49 8.89 -16.56
CA ALA A 75 20.36 9.09 -15.40
C ALA A 75 19.55 9.56 -14.17
N ALA A 76 18.53 10.37 -14.37
CA ALA A 76 17.80 11.05 -13.30
C ALA A 76 16.27 11.03 -13.50
N LEU A 77 15.55 11.26 -12.39
CA LEU A 77 14.09 11.38 -12.40
C LEU A 77 13.60 12.50 -13.33
N ALA A 78 14.34 13.61 -13.44
CA ALA A 78 13.95 14.74 -14.28
C ALA A 78 13.77 14.35 -15.76
N GLU A 79 14.59 13.44 -16.27
CA GLU A 79 14.49 12.96 -17.66
C GLU A 79 13.25 12.08 -17.85
N ILE A 80 12.92 11.21 -16.86
CA ILE A 80 11.66 10.46 -16.85
C ILE A 80 10.46 11.41 -16.87
N LEU A 81 10.50 12.48 -16.08
CA LEU A 81 9.40 13.44 -16.01
C LEU A 81 9.18 14.20 -17.31
N ALA A 82 10.25 14.49 -18.05
CA ALA A 82 10.19 15.14 -19.36
C ALA A 82 9.68 14.23 -20.49
N ASP A 83 9.74 12.91 -20.28
CA ASP A 83 9.32 11.93 -21.28
C ASP A 83 7.79 11.86 -21.39
N ARG A 84 7.25 12.25 -22.55
CA ARG A 84 5.80 12.28 -22.82
C ARG A 84 5.16 10.89 -22.90
N GLU A 85 5.94 9.85 -23.19
CA GLU A 85 5.42 8.47 -23.23
C GLU A 85 5.21 7.86 -21.84
N VAL A 86 5.79 8.45 -20.79
CA VAL A 86 5.60 7.99 -19.41
C VAL A 86 4.27 8.51 -18.88
N GLY A 87 3.37 7.61 -18.55
CA GLY A 87 2.11 7.90 -17.85
C GLY A 87 2.15 7.52 -16.37
N ILE A 88 2.88 6.45 -16.02
CA ILE A 88 3.04 5.96 -14.62
C ILE A 88 4.52 5.93 -14.26
N VAL A 89 4.87 6.44 -13.08
CA VAL A 89 6.17 6.23 -12.46
C VAL A 89 6.04 5.24 -11.31
N VAL A 90 6.73 4.11 -11.41
CA VAL A 90 6.93 3.18 -10.28
C VAL A 90 8.12 3.68 -9.49
N LEU A 91 7.84 4.23 -8.31
CA LEU A 91 8.76 5.07 -7.55
C LEU A 91 9.34 4.31 -6.35
N CYS A 92 10.63 4.00 -6.42
CA CYS A 92 11.41 3.42 -5.33
C CYS A 92 12.67 4.28 -5.09
N SER A 93 12.47 5.52 -4.67
CA SER A 93 13.55 6.51 -4.51
C SER A 93 14.76 5.94 -3.78
N PRO A 94 15.99 6.23 -4.20
CA PRO A 94 17.21 5.67 -3.59
C PRO A 94 17.31 5.92 -2.08
N ARG A 95 16.78 7.04 -1.62
CA ARG A 95 16.63 7.38 -0.21
C ARG A 95 15.16 7.59 0.12
N ARG A 96 14.68 6.94 1.16
CA ARG A 96 13.27 7.04 1.58
C ARG A 96 12.88 8.46 1.99
N ALA A 97 13.79 9.21 2.58
CA ALA A 97 13.59 10.63 2.91
C ALA A 97 13.33 11.54 1.68
N GLU A 98 13.63 11.07 0.48
CA GLU A 98 13.39 11.82 -0.76
C GLU A 98 12.10 11.41 -1.46
N GLN A 99 11.49 10.30 -1.07
CA GLN A 99 10.40 9.69 -1.82
C GLN A 99 9.15 10.56 -1.89
N ALA A 100 8.78 11.24 -0.80
CA ALA A 100 7.63 12.14 -0.80
C ALA A 100 7.82 13.31 -1.79
N ARG A 101 9.00 13.94 -1.77
CA ARG A 101 9.37 15.00 -2.72
C ARG A 101 9.32 14.49 -4.17
N ASP A 102 9.88 13.32 -4.42
CA ASP A 102 9.92 12.73 -5.77
C ASP A 102 8.53 12.34 -6.25
N ALA A 103 7.65 11.84 -5.36
CA ALA A 103 6.25 11.57 -5.68
C ALA A 103 5.49 12.84 -6.08
N ILE A 104 5.66 13.92 -5.32
CA ILE A 104 5.07 15.23 -5.61
C ILE A 104 5.52 15.73 -6.99
N ARG A 105 6.81 15.67 -7.28
CA ARG A 105 7.36 16.06 -8.60
C ARG A 105 6.77 15.24 -9.75
N CYS A 106 6.59 13.92 -9.57
CA CYS A 106 5.94 13.06 -10.56
C CYS A 106 4.50 13.51 -10.83
N LEU A 107 3.72 13.71 -9.77
CA LEU A 107 2.32 14.15 -9.87
C LEU A 107 2.20 15.51 -10.55
N GLU A 108 3.01 16.50 -10.16
CA GLU A 108 3.03 17.83 -10.74
C GLU A 108 3.49 17.84 -12.21
N ALA A 109 4.33 16.87 -12.60
CA ALA A 109 4.69 16.65 -14.00
C ALA A 109 3.61 15.88 -14.80
N GLY A 110 2.43 15.66 -14.23
CA GLY A 110 1.31 14.98 -14.87
C GLY A 110 1.43 13.46 -14.95
N LYS A 111 2.28 12.84 -14.11
CA LYS A 111 2.44 11.37 -14.07
C LYS A 111 1.65 10.79 -12.91
N HIS A 112 1.02 9.63 -13.13
CA HIS A 112 0.51 8.80 -12.03
C HIS A 112 1.66 8.14 -11.28
N VAL A 113 1.49 7.87 -10.00
CA VAL A 113 2.56 7.34 -9.15
C VAL A 113 2.12 6.03 -8.47
N TYR A 114 2.98 5.02 -8.56
CA TYR A 114 2.92 3.80 -7.78
C TYR A 114 4.18 3.69 -6.93
N ALA A 115 4.09 4.04 -5.64
CA ALA A 115 5.23 4.26 -4.78
C ALA A 115 5.52 3.09 -3.83
N GLU A 116 6.81 2.79 -3.61
CA GLU A 116 7.26 1.89 -2.54
C GLU A 116 6.87 2.46 -1.17
N LYS A 117 6.61 1.56 -0.23
CA LYS A 117 6.28 1.89 1.16
C LYS A 117 7.54 2.02 2.06
N PRO A 118 7.50 2.84 3.09
CA PRO A 118 6.54 3.91 3.32
C PRO A 118 6.74 5.02 2.29
N SER A 119 5.66 5.57 1.79
CA SER A 119 5.73 6.64 0.77
C SER A 119 6.05 8.00 1.37
N ALA A 120 5.88 8.16 2.67
CA ALA A 120 6.19 9.34 3.45
C ALA A 120 6.77 8.95 4.80
N LEU A 121 7.57 9.82 5.40
CA LEU A 121 8.15 9.65 6.75
C LEU A 121 7.46 10.53 7.80
N THR A 122 6.66 11.48 7.36
CA THR A 122 5.86 12.37 8.21
C THR A 122 4.43 12.52 7.66
N GLU A 123 3.48 12.84 8.54
CA GLU A 123 2.09 13.10 8.12
C GLU A 123 1.98 14.31 7.17
N PRO A 124 2.67 15.44 7.41
CA PRO A 124 2.69 16.55 6.44
C PRO A 124 3.19 16.16 5.05
N GLU A 125 4.18 15.27 4.93
CA GLU A 125 4.62 14.74 3.62
C GLU A 125 3.51 13.95 2.93
N LEU A 126 2.81 13.08 3.66
CA LEU A 126 1.68 12.32 3.11
C LEU A 126 0.58 13.27 2.61
N GLU A 127 0.22 14.28 3.40
CA GLU A 127 -0.78 15.28 3.00
C GLU A 127 -0.32 16.09 1.77
N ALA A 128 0.97 16.41 1.67
CA ALA A 128 1.52 17.11 0.52
C ALA A 128 1.42 16.25 -0.76
N ILE A 129 1.71 14.94 -0.67
CA ILE A 129 1.51 14.00 -1.79
C ILE A 129 0.04 13.97 -2.23
N LEU A 130 -0.89 13.80 -1.28
CA LEU A 130 -2.32 13.76 -1.57
C LEU A 130 -2.83 15.09 -2.14
N GLY A 131 -2.30 16.21 -1.64
CA GLY A 131 -2.56 17.54 -2.20
C GLY A 131 -2.09 17.67 -3.64
N ALA A 132 -0.88 17.21 -3.96
CA ALA A 132 -0.35 17.20 -5.31
C ALA A 132 -1.16 16.32 -6.26
N ALA A 133 -1.59 15.13 -5.80
CA ALA A 133 -2.44 14.24 -6.57
C ALA A 133 -3.78 14.92 -6.95
N ARG A 134 -4.44 15.56 -5.96
CA ARG A 134 -5.68 16.31 -6.20
C ARG A 134 -5.49 17.49 -7.18
N ARG A 135 -4.42 18.28 -7.02
CA ARG A 135 -4.16 19.44 -7.89
C ARG A 135 -3.84 19.04 -9.34
N SER A 136 -3.09 17.96 -9.50
CA SER A 136 -2.68 17.48 -10.83
C SER A 136 -3.75 16.65 -11.54
N GLY A 137 -4.78 16.18 -10.84
CA GLY A 137 -5.74 15.20 -11.35
C GLY A 137 -5.09 13.85 -11.65
N ARG A 138 -3.94 13.55 -11.01
CA ARG A 138 -3.23 12.28 -11.15
C ARG A 138 -3.42 11.41 -9.92
N GLU A 139 -3.34 10.10 -10.11
CA GLU A 139 -3.48 9.16 -9.00
C GLU A 139 -2.15 8.84 -8.36
N PHE A 140 -2.18 8.78 -7.04
CA PHE A 140 -1.13 8.27 -6.20
C PHE A 140 -1.59 6.98 -5.53
N ARG A 141 -0.76 5.93 -5.64
CA ARG A 141 -0.95 4.65 -4.95
C ARG A 141 0.35 4.23 -4.29
N GLU A 142 0.22 3.65 -3.09
CA GLU A 142 1.34 3.02 -2.40
C GLU A 142 1.33 1.50 -2.65
N MET A 143 2.47 0.83 -2.65
CA MET A 143 2.55 -0.63 -2.81
C MET A 143 1.89 -1.35 -1.62
N ALA A 144 0.57 -1.59 -1.71
CA ALA A 144 -0.28 -2.10 -0.64
C ALA A 144 -0.74 -3.56 -0.82
N GLY A 145 -0.05 -4.33 -1.66
CA GLY A 145 -0.48 -5.67 -2.08
C GLY A 145 -0.46 -6.76 -1.01
N THR A 146 0.09 -6.54 0.18
CA THR A 146 0.30 -7.59 1.20
C THR A 146 -0.97 -8.38 1.53
N VAL A 147 -2.12 -7.70 1.64
CA VAL A 147 -3.41 -8.34 1.98
C VAL A 147 -3.94 -9.27 0.89
N PHE A 148 -3.48 -9.10 -0.34
CA PHE A 148 -3.88 -9.94 -1.47
C PHE A 148 -2.97 -11.16 -1.65
N ALA A 149 -1.88 -11.27 -0.89
CA ALA A 149 -1.08 -12.49 -0.85
C ALA A 149 -1.81 -13.60 -0.07
N ALA A 150 -1.52 -14.84 -0.41
CA ALA A 150 -2.02 -16.00 0.31
C ALA A 150 -1.35 -16.13 1.70
N PRO A 151 -2.08 -16.46 2.78
CA PRO A 151 -3.53 -16.73 2.85
C PRO A 151 -4.37 -15.50 3.22
N TYR A 152 -3.80 -14.29 3.22
CA TYR A 152 -4.46 -13.08 3.74
C TYR A 152 -5.69 -12.68 2.91
N ALA A 153 -5.71 -13.02 1.62
CA ALA A 153 -6.91 -12.84 0.79
C ALA A 153 -8.11 -13.62 1.34
N ALA A 154 -7.91 -14.89 1.72
CA ALA A 154 -8.95 -15.71 2.35
C ALA A 154 -9.33 -15.19 3.75
N VAL A 155 -8.35 -14.74 4.54
CA VAL A 155 -8.61 -14.11 5.85
C VAL A 155 -9.52 -12.89 5.68
N ARG A 156 -9.17 -11.99 4.76
CA ARG A 156 -9.98 -10.80 4.44
C ARG A 156 -11.41 -11.16 4.05
N GLN A 157 -11.58 -12.17 3.20
CA GLN A 157 -12.89 -12.62 2.78
C GLN A 157 -13.72 -13.14 3.96
N LEU A 158 -13.16 -14.05 4.79
CA LEU A 158 -13.85 -14.61 5.96
C LEU A 158 -14.27 -13.52 6.97
N VAL A 159 -13.43 -12.52 7.20
CA VAL A 159 -13.78 -11.40 8.09
C VAL A 159 -14.93 -10.60 7.50
N ARG A 160 -14.89 -10.26 6.20
CA ARG A 160 -15.95 -9.51 5.51
C ARG A 160 -17.29 -10.26 5.49
N GLU A 161 -17.25 -11.58 5.41
CA GLU A 161 -18.43 -12.46 5.52
C GLU A 161 -18.91 -12.60 6.97
N GLY A 162 -18.21 -11.98 7.92
CA GLY A 162 -18.56 -11.98 9.33
C GLY A 162 -18.31 -13.34 10.01
N ALA A 163 -17.40 -14.18 9.50
CA ALA A 163 -17.15 -15.52 10.05
C ALA A 163 -16.81 -15.50 11.54
N VAL A 164 -16.06 -14.50 12.02
CA VAL A 164 -15.69 -14.35 13.44
C VAL A 164 -16.65 -13.45 14.24
N GLY A 165 -17.68 -12.89 13.63
CA GLY A 165 -18.54 -11.87 14.25
C GLY A 165 -17.85 -10.51 14.32
N GLU A 166 -18.16 -9.73 15.36
CA GLU A 166 -17.52 -8.44 15.64
C GLU A 166 -16.06 -8.67 16.03
N VAL A 167 -15.13 -7.96 15.37
CA VAL A 167 -13.68 -8.03 15.72
C VAL A 167 -13.44 -7.29 17.04
N VAL A 168 -12.93 -7.99 18.02
CA VAL A 168 -12.68 -7.47 19.38
C VAL A 168 -11.22 -7.13 19.60
N GLN A 169 -10.32 -7.98 19.12
CA GLN A 169 -8.88 -7.78 19.29
C GLN A 169 -8.10 -8.33 18.10
N VAL A 170 -7.05 -7.61 17.72
CA VAL A 170 -6.13 -8.05 16.67
C VAL A 170 -4.71 -8.07 17.22
N PHE A 171 -4.01 -9.19 16.99
CA PHE A 171 -2.57 -9.33 17.24
C PHE A 171 -1.86 -9.54 15.92
N VAL A 172 -0.81 -8.76 15.68
CA VAL A 172 0.07 -8.93 14.51
C VAL A 172 1.53 -8.92 14.96
N GLN A 173 2.27 -9.93 14.49
CA GLN A 173 3.73 -9.92 14.49
C GLN A 173 4.23 -9.78 13.06
N LYS A 174 5.20 -8.89 12.85
CA LYS A 174 5.98 -8.79 11.61
C LYS A 174 7.45 -8.82 11.94
N SER A 175 8.11 -9.89 11.55
CA SER A 175 9.54 -10.10 11.78
C SER A 175 10.27 -10.27 10.46
N TYR A 176 11.42 -9.61 10.32
CA TYR A 176 12.34 -9.78 9.22
C TYR A 176 13.70 -10.25 9.70
N ARG A 177 14.54 -10.70 8.79
CA ARG A 177 15.96 -10.92 9.09
C ARG A 177 16.65 -9.59 9.31
N TYR A 178 17.45 -9.52 10.35
CA TYR A 178 18.49 -8.52 10.49
C TYR A 178 19.71 -8.96 9.69
N GLY A 179 20.38 -8.03 9.02
CA GLY A 179 21.57 -8.37 8.24
C GLY A 179 22.25 -7.15 7.68
N ALA A 180 23.53 -7.30 7.33
CA ALA A 180 24.41 -6.25 6.82
C ALA A 180 23.88 -5.50 5.56
N ALA A 181 22.88 -6.07 4.87
CA ALA A 181 22.23 -5.41 3.74
C ALA A 181 21.22 -4.33 4.14
N ARG A 182 20.85 -4.23 5.44
CA ARG A 182 19.97 -3.15 5.90
C ARG A 182 20.78 -1.90 6.19
N PRO A 183 20.36 -0.74 5.67
CA PRO A 183 21.15 0.50 5.75
C PRO A 183 21.39 1.01 7.16
N GLN A 184 20.54 0.68 8.15
CA GLN A 184 20.60 1.22 9.51
C GLN A 184 20.50 2.77 9.57
N ASP A 185 19.88 3.35 8.57
CA ASP A 185 19.68 4.79 8.41
C ASP A 185 18.23 5.02 7.97
N GLU A 186 17.43 5.61 8.84
CA GLU A 186 16.02 5.89 8.57
C GLU A 186 15.81 6.76 7.31
N ALA A 187 16.77 7.61 6.98
CA ALA A 187 16.70 8.40 5.75
C ALA A 187 16.82 7.55 4.48
N ILE A 188 17.41 6.36 4.59
CA ILE A 188 17.57 5.43 3.47
C ILE A 188 16.37 4.50 3.35
N ASP A 189 15.90 3.87 4.44
CA ASP A 189 14.88 2.83 4.38
C ASP A 189 13.56 3.16 5.11
N GLY A 190 13.50 4.23 5.90
CA GLY A 190 12.34 4.66 6.66
C GLY A 190 12.29 4.16 8.09
N GLY A 191 13.30 3.38 8.53
CA GLY A 191 13.40 2.82 9.88
C GLY A 191 12.44 1.66 10.15
N LEU A 192 12.74 0.90 11.20
CA LEU A 192 12.02 -0.33 11.56
C LEU A 192 10.50 -0.09 11.67
N PHE A 193 10.11 0.93 12.44
CA PHE A 193 8.71 1.13 12.78
C PHE A 193 7.82 1.42 11.55
N LEU A 194 8.29 2.24 10.61
CA LEU A 194 7.53 2.52 9.40
C LEU A 194 7.72 1.42 8.34
N GLN A 195 8.96 0.99 8.10
CA GLN A 195 9.28 0.07 7.01
C GLN A 195 8.68 -1.32 7.20
N ALA A 196 8.69 -1.86 8.44
CA ALA A 196 8.11 -3.15 8.77
C ALA A 196 6.71 -3.03 9.37
N GLY A 197 6.46 -1.99 10.18
CA GLY A 197 5.18 -1.77 10.84
C GLY A 197 4.02 -1.50 9.88
N ILE A 198 4.29 -0.91 8.69
CA ILE A 198 3.22 -0.70 7.70
C ILE A 198 2.57 -2.02 7.27
N HIS A 199 3.32 -3.12 7.18
CA HIS A 199 2.74 -4.42 6.87
C HIS A 199 1.84 -4.92 8.02
N ALA A 200 2.26 -4.72 9.26
CA ALA A 200 1.46 -5.10 10.43
C ALA A 200 0.17 -4.27 10.50
N ALA A 201 0.24 -2.96 10.34
CA ALA A 201 -0.93 -2.07 10.35
C ALA A 201 -1.91 -2.41 9.21
N ARG A 202 -1.40 -2.72 8.01
CA ARG A 202 -2.22 -3.17 6.88
C ARG A 202 -2.90 -4.51 7.13
N LEU A 203 -2.25 -5.44 7.82
CA LEU A 203 -2.90 -6.70 8.20
C LEU A 203 -4.06 -6.45 9.18
N VAL A 204 -3.94 -5.48 10.09
CA VAL A 204 -5.07 -5.08 10.96
C VAL A 204 -6.23 -4.55 10.13
N GLU A 205 -6.00 -3.57 9.29
CA GLU A 205 -7.10 -2.88 8.59
C GLU A 205 -7.58 -3.65 7.36
N HIS A 206 -6.65 -4.08 6.50
CA HIS A 206 -7.04 -4.66 5.23
C HIS A 206 -7.46 -6.12 5.34
N ALA A 207 -6.87 -6.91 6.27
CA ALA A 207 -7.28 -8.28 6.52
C ALA A 207 -8.29 -8.38 7.67
N GLY A 208 -8.04 -7.67 8.76
CA GLY A 208 -8.92 -7.65 9.94
C GLY A 208 -10.20 -6.83 9.75
N GLY A 209 -10.27 -5.99 8.71
CA GLY A 209 -11.49 -5.28 8.35
C GLY A 209 -11.94 -4.18 9.32
N VAL A 210 -11.07 -3.80 10.27
CA VAL A 210 -11.35 -2.77 11.28
C VAL A 210 -10.22 -1.75 11.29
N ARG A 211 -10.56 -0.47 11.22
CA ARG A 211 -9.59 0.63 11.19
C ARG A 211 -8.92 0.84 12.54
N LEU A 212 -7.64 1.17 12.49
CA LEU A 212 -6.88 1.66 13.63
C LEU A 212 -7.37 3.07 14.01
N ARG A 213 -7.64 3.29 15.29
CA ARG A 213 -7.95 4.64 15.81
C ARG A 213 -6.68 5.33 16.29
N SER A 214 -5.86 4.61 17.04
CA SER A 214 -4.62 5.14 17.62
C SER A 214 -3.63 4.03 17.95
N LEU A 215 -2.35 4.39 17.97
CA LEU A 215 -1.26 3.53 18.42
C LEU A 215 -0.34 4.32 19.36
N THR A 216 0.16 3.65 20.40
CA THR A 216 1.29 4.07 21.21
C THR A 216 2.38 3.05 21.01
N ALA A 217 3.62 3.50 20.75
CA ALA A 217 4.71 2.61 20.38
C ALA A 217 6.00 2.93 21.13
N GLN A 218 6.86 1.92 21.23
CA GLN A 218 8.22 2.01 21.75
C GLN A 218 9.16 1.24 20.82
N GLU A 219 10.37 1.73 20.68
CA GLU A 219 11.44 1.06 19.92
C GLU A 219 12.69 0.87 20.79
N THR A 220 13.45 -0.18 20.51
CA THR A 220 14.71 -0.46 21.18
C THR A 220 15.80 -0.90 20.19
N GLY A 221 17.03 -0.51 20.48
CA GLY A 221 18.25 -1.06 19.86
C GLY A 221 18.91 -2.12 20.73
N PHE A 222 18.32 -2.50 21.87
CA PHE A 222 18.88 -3.51 22.76
C PHE A 222 19.07 -4.84 22.04
N GLY A 223 20.26 -5.44 22.17
CA GLY A 223 20.62 -6.68 21.49
C GLY A 223 21.05 -6.50 20.03
N LYS A 224 21.21 -5.26 19.53
CA LYS A 224 21.82 -5.01 18.23
C LYS A 224 23.28 -5.48 18.27
N PRO A 225 23.75 -6.26 17.26
CA PRO A 225 25.17 -6.64 17.18
C PRO A 225 26.09 -5.42 17.10
N ASP A 226 27.20 -5.43 17.82
CA ASP A 226 28.17 -4.32 17.83
C ASP A 226 28.81 -4.07 16.46
N SER A 227 28.83 -5.08 15.58
CA SER A 227 29.30 -4.99 14.21
C SER A 227 28.37 -4.15 13.31
N GLU A 228 27.15 -3.86 13.74
CA GLU A 228 26.14 -3.17 12.95
C GLU A 228 26.16 -1.66 13.26
N ARG A 229 26.24 -0.87 12.21
CA ARG A 229 26.30 0.61 12.30
C ARG A 229 24.89 1.22 12.26
N GLY A 230 24.80 2.50 12.63
CA GLY A 230 23.59 3.30 12.54
C GLY A 230 22.80 3.38 13.85
N ASP A 231 21.69 4.06 13.82
CA ASP A 231 20.73 4.25 14.91
C ASP A 231 19.89 3.01 15.23
N GLY A 232 20.10 1.96 14.48
CA GLY A 232 19.75 0.56 14.59
C GLY A 232 18.70 0.14 15.59
N LYS A 233 17.45 0.53 15.38
CA LYS A 233 16.33 -0.07 16.10
C LYS A 233 16.08 -1.47 15.53
N ILE A 234 16.02 -2.47 16.40
CA ILE A 234 15.83 -3.87 16.01
C ILE A 234 14.50 -4.45 16.46
N ALA A 235 13.84 -3.84 17.44
CA ALA A 235 12.51 -4.24 17.86
C ALA A 235 11.64 -3.04 18.22
N ALA A 236 10.35 -3.16 17.93
CA ALA A 236 9.30 -2.22 18.31
C ALA A 236 8.06 -2.97 18.78
N SER A 237 7.37 -2.39 19.74
CA SER A 237 6.05 -2.83 20.20
C SER A 237 5.08 -1.66 20.11
N ALA A 238 3.87 -1.91 19.63
CA ALA A 238 2.81 -0.93 19.64
C ALA A 238 1.51 -1.54 20.16
N GLN A 239 0.76 -0.73 20.90
CA GLN A 239 -0.59 -1.05 21.37
C GLN A 239 -1.51 0.10 21.04
N GLY A 240 -2.79 -0.21 20.82
CA GLY A 240 -3.75 0.83 20.49
C GLY A 240 -5.19 0.35 20.48
N THR A 241 -6.03 1.22 19.96
CA THR A 241 -7.47 0.99 19.83
C THR A 241 -7.90 0.96 18.38
N LEU A 242 -8.95 0.20 18.11
CA LEU A 242 -9.66 0.13 16.85
C LEU A 242 -10.83 1.12 16.86
N GLU A 243 -11.32 1.52 15.70
CA GLU A 243 -12.45 2.48 15.61
C GLU A 243 -13.75 1.94 16.22
N ASN A 244 -13.94 0.62 16.19
CA ASN A 244 -15.07 -0.04 16.82
C ASN A 244 -14.96 -0.23 18.35
N GLY A 245 -13.89 0.29 18.98
CA GLY A 245 -13.61 0.14 20.40
C GLY A 245 -12.78 -1.09 20.78
N GLY A 246 -12.44 -1.95 19.84
CA GLY A 246 -11.55 -3.08 20.03
C GLY A 246 -10.09 -2.68 20.26
N LEU A 247 -9.24 -3.67 20.53
CA LEU A 247 -7.82 -3.49 20.86
C LEU A 247 -6.91 -4.06 19.77
N VAL A 248 -5.69 -3.52 19.70
CA VAL A 248 -4.65 -4.00 18.79
C VAL A 248 -3.29 -4.08 19.48
N THR A 249 -2.52 -5.10 19.13
CA THR A 249 -1.11 -5.24 19.54
C THR A 249 -0.26 -5.58 18.32
N LEU A 250 0.81 -4.81 18.11
CA LEU A 250 1.78 -5.02 17.04
C LEU A 250 3.15 -5.36 17.65
N VAL A 251 3.78 -6.42 17.15
CA VAL A 251 5.16 -6.82 17.45
C VAL A 251 5.95 -6.72 16.15
N ILE A 252 6.94 -5.86 16.10
CA ILE A 252 7.68 -5.52 14.90
C ILE A 252 9.17 -5.69 15.21
N ASN A 253 9.88 -6.51 14.44
CA ASN A 253 11.30 -6.68 14.72
C ASN A 253 12.12 -7.20 13.53
N TYR A 254 13.45 -7.13 13.69
CA TYR A 254 14.44 -7.72 12.81
C TYR A 254 15.07 -9.00 13.42
N LEU A 255 14.31 -9.74 14.21
CA LEU A 255 14.80 -10.90 14.97
C LEU A 255 14.42 -12.24 14.32
N ASN A 256 13.99 -12.26 13.05
CA ASN A 256 13.78 -13.50 12.33
C ASN A 256 15.14 -14.15 12.03
N PRO A 257 15.45 -15.33 12.59
CA PRO A 257 16.74 -15.98 12.33
C PRO A 257 16.85 -16.41 10.87
N GLY A 258 18.03 -16.30 10.31
CA GLY A 258 18.32 -16.66 8.93
C GLY A 258 18.50 -18.16 8.67
N ALA A 259 17.88 -19.05 9.44
CA ALA A 259 18.05 -20.48 9.28
C ALA A 259 17.62 -20.97 7.88
N PRO A 260 18.32 -21.95 7.29
CA PRO A 260 17.94 -22.54 6.01
C PRO A 260 16.48 -23.04 6.03
N GLY A 261 15.74 -22.77 4.97
CA GLY A 261 14.32 -23.18 4.84
C GLY A 261 13.32 -22.25 5.50
N LEU A 262 13.74 -21.27 6.32
CA LEU A 262 12.81 -20.27 6.85
C LEU A 262 12.57 -19.14 5.83
N PRO A 263 11.33 -18.61 5.75
CA PRO A 263 11.02 -17.49 4.86
C PRO A 263 11.78 -16.23 5.30
N HIS A 264 11.95 -15.29 4.35
CA HIS A 264 12.59 -13.99 4.62
C HIS A 264 11.84 -13.21 5.70
N GLY A 265 10.52 -13.21 5.66
CA GLY A 265 9.65 -12.63 6.67
C GLY A 265 8.94 -13.70 7.46
N ASN A 266 8.61 -13.38 8.71
CA ASN A 266 7.75 -14.21 9.54
C ASN A 266 6.62 -13.32 10.07
N GLU A 267 5.40 -13.67 9.69
CA GLU A 267 4.20 -12.99 10.13
C GLU A 267 3.34 -13.93 10.99
N THR A 268 2.78 -13.36 12.04
CA THR A 268 1.66 -13.94 12.78
C THR A 268 0.53 -12.94 12.79
N LEU A 269 -0.65 -13.37 12.39
CA LEU A 269 -1.90 -12.62 12.46
C LEU A 269 -2.90 -13.43 13.26
N ARG A 270 -3.50 -12.82 14.29
CA ARG A 270 -4.67 -13.36 15.00
C ARG A 270 -5.74 -12.30 15.08
N ILE A 271 -6.94 -12.64 14.66
CA ILE A 271 -8.13 -11.77 14.68
C ILE A 271 -9.15 -12.46 15.57
N PHE A 272 -9.36 -11.92 16.76
CA PHE A 272 -10.32 -12.43 17.74
C PHE A 272 -11.64 -11.68 17.58
N GLY A 273 -12.70 -12.43 17.40
CA GLY A 273 -14.06 -11.87 17.29
C GLY A 273 -15.02 -12.53 18.27
N THR A 274 -16.26 -12.06 18.29
CA THR A 274 -17.29 -12.51 19.23
C THR A 274 -17.75 -13.95 19.00
N ARG A 275 -17.47 -14.52 17.81
CA ARG A 275 -17.87 -15.91 17.46
C ARG A 275 -16.71 -16.89 17.34
N GLY A 276 -15.47 -16.41 17.37
CA GLY A 276 -14.27 -17.23 17.22
C GLY A 276 -13.07 -16.39 16.81
N PHE A 277 -12.05 -17.03 16.28
CA PHE A 277 -10.85 -16.34 15.82
C PHE A 277 -10.30 -16.93 14.52
N ILE A 278 -9.59 -16.08 13.77
CA ILE A 278 -8.75 -16.50 12.64
C ILE A 278 -7.30 -16.39 13.06
N GLU A 279 -6.52 -17.38 12.69
CA GLU A 279 -5.08 -17.43 12.92
C GLU A 279 -4.33 -17.71 11.62
N SER A 280 -3.27 -16.96 11.36
CA SER A 280 -2.28 -17.22 10.33
C SER A 280 -0.90 -17.02 10.94
N VAL A 281 -0.06 -18.05 10.95
CA VAL A 281 1.27 -18.05 11.57
C VAL A 281 2.33 -18.55 10.58
N ASP A 282 3.60 -18.35 10.91
CA ASP A 282 4.76 -18.77 10.12
C ASP A 282 4.72 -18.20 8.69
N GLY A 283 4.42 -16.89 8.56
CA GLY A 283 4.32 -16.25 7.26
C GLY A 283 3.18 -16.78 6.39
N GLY A 284 2.12 -17.27 7.01
CA GLY A 284 0.96 -17.84 6.31
C GLY A 284 1.06 -19.33 6.02
N ALA A 285 2.12 -20.02 6.45
CA ALA A 285 2.26 -21.47 6.22
C ALA A 285 1.18 -22.28 6.93
N ARG A 286 0.74 -21.82 8.10
CA ARG A 286 -0.36 -22.42 8.87
C ARG A 286 -1.46 -21.38 9.08
N SER A 287 -2.67 -21.69 8.66
CA SER A 287 -3.81 -20.79 8.77
C SER A 287 -5.10 -21.54 9.06
N ARG A 288 -5.95 -20.97 9.92
CA ARG A 288 -7.22 -21.59 10.31
C ARG A 288 -8.24 -20.58 10.86
N LEU A 289 -9.50 -20.92 10.71
CA LEU A 289 -10.63 -20.32 11.40
C LEU A 289 -11.06 -21.28 12.53
N VAL A 290 -11.18 -20.78 13.74
CA VAL A 290 -11.62 -21.53 14.91
C VAL A 290 -12.92 -20.92 15.44
N LEU A 291 -13.98 -21.69 15.42
CA LEU A 291 -15.29 -21.35 15.96
C LEU A 291 -15.59 -22.23 17.17
N ARG A 292 -16.69 -21.95 17.86
CA ARG A 292 -17.08 -22.70 19.06
C ARG A 292 -17.27 -24.19 18.81
N ASP A 293 -17.76 -24.54 17.61
CA ASP A 293 -18.19 -25.91 17.23
C ASP A 293 -17.26 -26.58 16.22
N ARG A 294 -16.34 -25.84 15.59
CA ARG A 294 -15.48 -26.39 14.53
C ARG A 294 -14.20 -25.59 14.30
N VAL A 295 -13.25 -26.28 13.69
CA VAL A 295 -12.03 -25.69 13.13
C VAL A 295 -12.02 -25.91 11.61
N VAL A 296 -11.77 -24.85 10.86
CA VAL A 296 -11.65 -24.88 9.41
C VAL A 296 -10.23 -24.46 9.03
N GLY A 297 -9.53 -25.30 8.31
CA GLY A 297 -8.16 -25.03 7.86
C GLY A 297 -7.50 -26.24 7.22
N PRO A 298 -6.41 -26.08 6.49
CA PRO A 298 -5.80 -24.79 6.16
C PRO A 298 -6.72 -23.90 5.32
N LEU A 299 -6.58 -22.56 5.45
CA LEU A 299 -7.35 -21.62 4.64
C LEU A 299 -6.87 -21.63 3.19
N ASP A 300 -7.73 -21.18 2.29
CA ASP A 300 -7.41 -21.09 0.86
C ASP A 300 -6.14 -20.26 0.65
N ARG A 301 -5.29 -20.73 -0.24
CA ARG A 301 -4.02 -20.14 -0.61
C ARG A 301 -4.04 -19.50 -1.99
N THR A 302 -5.19 -19.33 -2.58
CA THR A 302 -5.33 -18.56 -3.82
C THR A 302 -5.02 -17.09 -3.55
N PRO A 303 -4.03 -16.49 -4.22
CA PRO A 303 -3.76 -15.07 -4.06
C PRO A 303 -4.89 -14.25 -4.66
N GLY A 304 -5.14 -13.09 -4.08
CA GLY A 304 -5.97 -12.06 -4.69
C GLY A 304 -5.26 -11.38 -5.88
N PRO A 305 -5.86 -10.29 -6.41
CA PRO A 305 -5.30 -9.58 -7.56
C PRO A 305 -3.93 -8.98 -7.24
N ASP A 306 -3.04 -8.97 -8.26
CA ASP A 306 -1.82 -8.17 -8.18
C ASP A 306 -2.19 -6.69 -8.11
N TYR A 307 -1.62 -5.97 -7.16
CA TYR A 307 -2.06 -4.61 -6.84
C TYR A 307 -1.63 -3.58 -7.90
N PHE A 308 -0.47 -3.78 -8.55
CA PHE A 308 -0.07 -2.96 -9.68
C PHE A 308 -0.94 -3.23 -10.92
N ASP A 309 -1.26 -4.51 -11.18
CA ASP A 309 -2.10 -4.87 -12.32
C ASP A 309 -3.51 -4.27 -12.17
N ALA A 310 -4.05 -4.27 -10.94
CA ALA A 310 -5.31 -3.59 -10.63
C ALA A 310 -5.22 -2.08 -10.85
N PHE A 311 -4.10 -1.44 -10.47
CA PHE A 311 -3.89 -0.02 -10.70
C PHE A 311 -3.76 0.33 -12.19
N ALA A 312 -3.02 -0.45 -12.95
CA ALA A 312 -2.90 -0.25 -14.40
C ALA A 312 -4.25 -0.46 -15.11
N ALA A 313 -5.03 -1.47 -14.70
CA ALA A 313 -6.39 -1.69 -15.22
C ALA A 313 -7.33 -0.54 -14.85
N HIS A 314 -7.26 -0.05 -13.60
CA HIS A 314 -8.03 1.12 -13.17
C HIS A 314 -7.79 2.33 -14.06
N LEU A 315 -6.53 2.68 -14.30
CA LEU A 315 -6.17 3.82 -15.15
C LEU A 315 -6.55 3.63 -16.62
N ALA A 316 -6.50 2.41 -17.13
CA ALA A 316 -6.79 2.12 -18.54
C ALA A 316 -8.29 1.98 -18.84
N THR A 317 -9.09 1.47 -17.91
CA THR A 317 -10.47 1.04 -18.15
C THR A 317 -11.49 1.61 -17.18
N GLY A 318 -11.07 2.31 -16.11
CA GLY A 318 -11.94 2.74 -15.02
C GLY A 318 -12.37 1.61 -14.07
N ALA A 319 -11.75 0.42 -14.16
CA ALA A 319 -12.04 -0.68 -13.23
C ALA A 319 -11.81 -0.25 -11.77
N PRO A 320 -12.63 -0.67 -10.80
CA PRO A 320 -12.47 -0.25 -9.42
C PRO A 320 -11.18 -0.80 -8.82
N MET A 321 -10.49 0.03 -8.01
CA MET A 321 -9.37 -0.43 -7.20
C MET A 321 -9.85 -1.36 -6.06
N PRO A 322 -9.05 -2.38 -5.67
CA PRO A 322 -9.39 -3.26 -4.54
C PRO A 322 -9.46 -2.55 -3.18
N LEU A 323 -8.78 -1.42 -3.06
CA LEU A 323 -8.79 -0.50 -1.92
C LEU A 323 -9.01 0.93 -2.43
N THR A 324 -9.82 1.72 -1.74
CA THR A 324 -9.86 3.16 -1.94
C THR A 324 -8.51 3.78 -1.49
N SER A 325 -8.20 5.00 -1.93
CA SER A 325 -6.98 5.70 -1.47
C SER A 325 -6.96 5.91 0.05
N GLU A 326 -8.13 6.13 0.65
CA GLU A 326 -8.25 6.29 2.09
C GLU A 326 -7.99 4.97 2.82
N GLU A 327 -8.58 3.86 2.39
CA GLU A 327 -8.29 2.53 2.97
C GLU A 327 -6.81 2.17 2.84
N GLU A 328 -6.22 2.44 1.68
CA GLU A 328 -4.82 2.12 1.40
C GLU A 328 -3.84 2.87 2.30
N LEU A 329 -4.06 4.17 2.51
CA LEU A 329 -3.12 5.08 3.16
C LEU A 329 -3.39 5.34 4.64
N HIS A 330 -4.58 4.98 5.13
CA HIS A 330 -4.93 5.16 6.54
C HIS A 330 -3.98 4.44 7.51
N PRO A 331 -3.56 3.18 7.26
CA PRO A 331 -2.58 2.51 8.11
C PRO A 331 -1.25 3.29 8.22
N LEU A 332 -0.78 3.86 7.11
CA LEU A 332 0.42 4.69 7.12
C LEU A 332 0.21 5.96 7.96
N ARG A 333 -0.92 6.65 7.80
CA ARG A 333 -1.25 7.86 8.58
C ARG A 333 -1.19 7.61 10.09
N VAL A 334 -1.80 6.50 10.55
CA VAL A 334 -1.79 6.14 11.98
C VAL A 334 -0.38 5.84 12.48
N LEU A 335 0.43 5.15 11.67
CA LEU A 335 1.84 4.88 12.02
C LEU A 335 2.68 6.16 12.07
N LEU A 336 2.49 7.10 11.14
CA LEU A 336 3.20 8.39 11.13
C LEU A 336 2.91 9.20 12.40
N ARG A 337 1.64 9.22 12.83
CA ARG A 337 1.23 9.83 14.10
C ARG A 337 1.88 9.16 15.30
N ALA A 338 1.85 7.82 15.34
CA ALA A 338 2.49 7.06 16.41
C ALA A 338 4.01 7.27 16.44
N LYS A 339 4.66 7.36 15.27
CA LYS A 339 6.10 7.64 15.17
C LYS A 339 6.47 8.99 15.78
N THR A 340 5.67 10.03 15.59
CA THR A 340 5.92 11.35 16.18
C THR A 340 5.94 11.31 17.70
N ALA A 341 5.21 10.37 18.32
CA ALA A 341 5.11 10.17 19.76
C ALA A 341 5.99 9.03 20.30
N LEU A 342 6.84 8.42 19.44
CA LEU A 342 7.71 7.31 19.83
C LEU A 342 8.60 7.67 21.01
N ARG A 343 8.62 6.79 22.02
CA ARG A 343 9.51 6.89 23.17
C ARG A 343 10.61 5.85 23.04
N PRO A 344 11.90 6.22 23.20
CA PRO A 344 12.97 5.25 23.36
C PRO A 344 12.70 4.41 24.60
N ALA A 345 12.80 3.10 24.47
CA ALA A 345 12.65 2.18 25.63
C ALA A 345 13.70 2.46 26.72
N ASP A 346 14.87 2.99 26.30
CA ASP A 346 16.00 3.26 27.20
C ASP A 346 15.87 4.56 27.99
N ALA A 347 14.88 5.40 27.69
CA ALA A 347 14.69 6.68 28.41
C ALA A 347 14.20 6.51 29.86
N ALA A 348 13.79 5.30 30.26
CA ALA A 348 13.34 5.00 31.63
C ALA A 348 14.47 4.57 32.58
N ALA A 349 15.64 4.18 32.05
CA ALA A 349 16.78 3.73 32.87
C ALA A 349 17.70 4.87 33.36
N ALA A 350 17.42 6.12 32.97
CA ALA A 350 18.23 7.30 33.35
C ALA A 350 17.58 8.16 34.44
N ARG A 351 16.66 7.60 35.25
CA ARG A 351 16.09 8.29 36.42
C ARG A 351 16.42 7.56 37.71
#